data_64bd1946731c776572064494d82ef32d
#
_entry.id   64bd1946731c776572064494d82ef32d
#
_cell.length_a   1.000
_cell.length_b   1.000
_cell.length_c   1.000
_cell.angle_alpha   90.00
_cell.angle_beta   90.00
_cell.angle_gamma   90.00
#
_symmetry.space_group_name_H-M   'P 1'
#
loop_
_entity.id
_entity.type
_entity.pdbx_description
1 polymer ?
#
loop_
_entity_poly.entity_id
_entity_poly.type
_entity_poly.pdbx_seq_one_letter_code
_entity_poly.pdbx_strand_id
1 'polypeptide(L)'
;MITTSGDGALICPDEEAKREIMFYATQAREAYPYYQHERIVYNYRMSNICAGIGRGQMTVADAHVAHHKHTCDLYRELLKDVKGITLHENPS
;
A
#
# COMPACT_ATOMS: atom_id res chain seq x y z
N MET A 1 7.40 4.78 6.32
CA MET A 1 7.65 4.02 5.08
C MET A 1 7.15 4.79 3.86
N ILE A 2 6.47 4.20 2.89
CA ILE A 2 5.88 4.95 1.76
C ILE A 2 4.52 5.49 2.16
N THR A 3 4.24 6.75 1.87
CA THR A 3 2.93 7.37 2.09
C THR A 3 2.55 8.25 0.90
N THR A 4 1.29 8.19 0.49
CA THR A 4 0.78 8.86 -0.72
C THR A 4 -0.44 9.75 -0.44
N SER A 5 -0.74 10.02 0.82
CA SER A 5 -1.95 10.71 1.29
C SER A 5 -3.24 9.86 1.23
N GLY A 6 -3.24 8.83 0.48
CA GLY A 6 -4.34 7.86 0.32
C GLY A 6 -3.95 6.79 -0.67
N ASP A 7 -4.92 5.94 -0.98
CA ASP A 7 -4.79 4.83 -1.92
C ASP A 7 -3.83 3.71 -1.48
N GLY A 8 -3.77 2.67 -2.27
CA GLY A 8 -2.95 1.49 -2.04
C GLY A 8 -2.63 0.77 -3.35
N ALA A 9 -1.89 -0.32 -3.24
CA ALA A 9 -1.60 -1.19 -4.36
C ALA A 9 -1.95 -2.63 -4.01
N LEU A 10 -2.53 -3.34 -4.96
CA LEU A 10 -2.83 -4.75 -4.86
C LEU A 10 -2.08 -5.50 -5.96
N ILE A 11 -1.30 -6.49 -5.54
CA ILE A 11 -0.60 -7.39 -6.45
C ILE A 11 -1.51 -8.57 -6.71
N CYS A 12 -1.92 -8.75 -7.96
CA CYS A 12 -2.81 -9.82 -8.37
C CYS A 12 -2.02 -11.08 -8.74
N PRO A 13 -2.54 -12.29 -8.40
CA PRO A 13 -1.87 -13.55 -8.73
C PRO A 13 -1.85 -13.84 -10.23
N ASP A 14 -2.87 -13.37 -10.96
CA ASP A 14 -3.04 -13.61 -12.38
C ASP A 14 -3.79 -12.47 -13.08
N GLU A 15 -3.87 -12.53 -14.40
CA GLU A 15 -4.49 -11.49 -15.22
C GLU A 15 -6.02 -11.48 -15.13
N GLU A 16 -6.65 -12.60 -14.78
CA GLU A 16 -8.10 -12.71 -14.61
C GLU A 16 -8.53 -11.95 -13.35
N ALA A 17 -7.88 -12.21 -12.22
CA ALA A 17 -8.10 -11.49 -10.97
C ALA A 17 -7.84 -9.98 -11.14
N LYS A 18 -6.77 -9.60 -11.85
CA LYS A 18 -6.49 -8.19 -12.16
C LYS A 18 -7.62 -7.53 -12.95
N ARG A 19 -8.16 -8.23 -13.96
CA ARG A 19 -9.25 -7.70 -14.79
C ARG A 19 -10.52 -7.48 -13.98
N GLU A 20 -10.88 -8.44 -13.14
CA GLU A 20 -12.06 -8.34 -12.27
C GLU A 20 -11.89 -7.20 -11.24
N ILE A 21 -10.74 -7.11 -10.58
CA ILE A 21 -10.45 -6.05 -9.61
C ILE A 21 -10.46 -4.68 -10.29
N MET A 22 -9.85 -4.55 -11.46
CA MET A 22 -9.87 -3.29 -12.23
C MET A 22 -11.27 -2.89 -12.65
N PHE A 23 -12.12 -3.83 -13.02
CA PHE A 23 -13.52 -3.56 -13.32
C PHE A 23 -14.24 -2.92 -12.13
N TYR A 24 -14.13 -3.52 -10.94
CA TYR A 24 -14.73 -2.96 -9.72
C TYR A 24 -14.08 -1.65 -9.26
N ALA A 25 -12.78 -1.52 -9.39
CA ALA A 25 -12.05 -0.31 -8.98
C ALA A 25 -12.31 0.90 -9.88
N THR A 26 -12.81 0.69 -11.11
CA THR A 26 -13.10 1.75 -12.09
C THR A 26 -14.59 1.97 -12.31
N GLN A 27 -15.39 1.86 -11.24
CA GLN A 27 -16.82 2.11 -11.24
C GLN A 27 -17.67 1.06 -11.99
N ALA A 28 -17.13 -0.13 -12.30
CA ALA A 28 -17.80 -1.22 -13.04
C ALA A 28 -18.66 -0.72 -14.20
N ARG A 29 -18.07 0.13 -15.03
CA ARG A 29 -18.74 0.65 -16.21
C ARG A 29 -18.84 -0.45 -17.25
N GLU A 30 -20.09 -0.84 -17.57
CA GLU A 30 -20.37 -1.80 -18.63
C GLU A 30 -20.07 -1.20 -20.01
N ALA A 31 -19.76 -2.09 -20.98
CA ALA A 31 -19.40 -1.70 -22.34
C ALA A 31 -20.63 -1.33 -23.22
N TYR A 32 -21.52 -0.49 -22.66
CA TYR A 32 -22.68 0.03 -23.41
C TYR A 32 -22.39 1.42 -23.99
N PRO A 33 -23.07 1.83 -25.07
CA PRO A 33 -22.93 3.17 -25.63
C PRO A 33 -23.51 4.28 -24.74
N TYR A 34 -24.16 3.91 -23.65
CA TYR A 34 -24.73 4.80 -22.64
C TYR A 34 -24.26 4.40 -21.24
N TYR A 35 -24.38 5.29 -20.26
CA TYR A 35 -24.02 5.02 -18.86
C TYR A 35 -25.02 4.05 -18.22
N GLN A 36 -24.57 2.83 -17.95
CA GLN A 36 -25.34 1.84 -17.20
C GLN A 36 -24.42 1.12 -16.21
N HIS A 37 -24.90 0.94 -15.00
CA HIS A 37 -24.27 0.18 -13.95
C HIS A 37 -25.23 -0.91 -13.47
N GLU A 38 -24.84 -2.16 -13.59
CA GLU A 38 -25.61 -3.31 -13.09
C GLU A 38 -25.25 -3.66 -11.65
N ARG A 39 -24.13 -3.12 -11.13
CA ARG A 39 -23.60 -3.41 -9.79
C ARG A 39 -23.26 -2.11 -9.06
N ILE A 40 -23.39 -2.15 -7.73
CA ILE A 40 -22.95 -1.05 -6.86
C ILE A 40 -21.42 -1.14 -6.74
N VAL A 41 -20.74 -0.05 -7.06
CA VAL A 41 -19.29 0.03 -7.05
C VAL A 41 -18.81 1.42 -6.64
N TYR A 42 -17.53 1.52 -6.34
CA TYR A 42 -16.88 2.74 -5.91
C TYR A 42 -15.71 3.08 -6.84
N ASN A 43 -15.23 4.31 -6.75
CA ASN A 43 -14.00 4.70 -7.43
C ASN A 43 -12.80 4.47 -6.49
N TYR A 44 -12.08 3.37 -6.72
CA TYR A 44 -10.89 2.99 -5.97
C TYR A 44 -9.60 3.13 -6.79
N ARG A 45 -9.68 3.75 -7.96
CA ARG A 45 -8.49 3.96 -8.79
C ARG A 45 -7.61 5.04 -8.19
N MET A 46 -6.33 4.72 -8.04
CA MET A 46 -5.31 5.66 -7.58
C MET A 46 -5.29 6.92 -8.44
N SER A 47 -5.32 8.09 -7.79
CA SER A 47 -5.19 9.36 -8.50
C SER A 47 -3.78 9.58 -9.03
N ASN A 48 -3.63 10.36 -10.09
CA ASN A 48 -2.32 10.72 -10.64
C ASN A 48 -1.46 11.50 -9.63
N ILE A 49 -2.09 12.26 -8.73
CA ILE A 49 -1.41 12.99 -7.66
C ILE A 49 -0.79 12.00 -6.67
N CYS A 50 -1.57 11.05 -6.15
CA CYS A 50 -1.08 10.01 -5.24
C CYS A 50 -0.01 9.14 -5.91
N ALA A 51 -0.19 8.79 -7.18
CA ALA A 51 0.80 8.05 -7.96
C ALA A 51 2.12 8.83 -8.11
N GLY A 52 2.05 10.13 -8.33
CA GLY A 52 3.21 11.03 -8.41
C GLY A 52 3.98 11.09 -7.08
N ILE A 53 3.26 11.24 -5.97
CA ILE A 53 3.83 11.20 -4.61
C ILE A 53 4.49 9.84 -4.36
N GLY A 54 3.81 8.74 -4.69
CA GLY A 54 4.34 7.37 -4.55
C GLY A 54 5.66 7.18 -5.31
N ARG A 55 5.74 7.65 -6.56
CA ARG A 55 6.99 7.62 -7.32
C ARG A 55 8.12 8.39 -6.63
N GLY A 56 7.83 9.57 -6.08
CA GLY A 56 8.80 10.33 -5.31
C GLY A 56 9.25 9.59 -4.05
N GLN A 57 8.33 8.97 -3.33
CA GLN A 57 8.64 8.17 -2.13
C GLN A 57 9.52 6.94 -2.44
N MET A 58 9.35 6.32 -3.61
CA MET A 58 10.17 5.18 -4.02
C MET A 58 11.65 5.52 -4.18
N THR A 59 12.01 6.76 -4.49
CA THR A 59 13.42 7.16 -4.65
C THR A 59 14.22 7.10 -3.34
N VAL A 60 13.54 7.15 -2.20
CA VAL A 60 14.14 7.12 -0.86
C VAL A 60 13.72 5.88 -0.05
N ALA A 61 13.02 4.94 -0.67
CA ALA A 61 12.46 3.77 0.03
C ALA A 61 13.53 2.95 0.75
N ASP A 62 14.65 2.65 0.09
CA ASP A 62 15.74 1.86 0.68
C ASP A 62 16.39 2.57 1.88
N ALA A 63 16.58 3.88 1.78
CA ALA A 63 17.08 4.69 2.89
C ALA A 63 16.11 4.67 4.08
N HIS A 64 14.81 4.76 3.84
CA HIS A 64 13.79 4.65 4.87
C HIS A 64 13.77 3.26 5.52
N VAL A 65 13.89 2.19 4.75
CA VAL A 65 13.98 0.82 5.28
C VAL A 65 15.22 0.66 6.18
N ALA A 66 16.38 1.14 5.72
CA ALA A 66 17.61 1.10 6.51
C ALA A 66 17.47 1.91 7.82
N HIS A 67 16.86 3.09 7.75
CA HIS A 67 16.61 3.93 8.93
C HIS A 67 15.69 3.22 9.94
N HIS A 68 14.60 2.60 9.49
CA HIS A 68 13.70 1.88 10.38
C HIS A 68 14.35 0.66 11.03
N LYS A 69 15.18 -0.08 10.29
CA LYS A 69 15.97 -1.19 10.86
C LYS A 69 16.92 -0.70 11.95
N HIS A 70 17.67 0.34 11.66
CA HIS A 70 18.57 0.95 12.64
C HIS A 70 17.83 1.43 13.89
N THR A 71 16.68 2.10 13.74
CA THR A 71 15.85 2.53 14.86
C THR A 71 15.37 1.34 15.69
N CYS A 72 14.95 0.24 15.04
CA CYS A 72 14.55 -0.98 15.73
C CYS A 72 15.71 -1.56 16.57
N ASP A 73 16.92 -1.59 16.03
CA ASP A 73 18.10 -2.10 16.73
C ASP A 73 18.48 -1.20 17.93
N LEU A 74 18.35 0.11 17.79
CA LEU A 74 18.51 1.04 18.91
C LEU A 74 17.51 0.78 20.03
N TYR A 75 16.23 0.55 19.70
CA TYR A 75 15.23 0.21 20.72
C TYR A 75 15.56 -1.12 21.41
N ARG A 76 16.03 -2.12 20.68
CA ARG A 76 16.46 -3.40 21.27
C ARG A 76 17.58 -3.20 22.28
N GLU A 77 18.56 -2.37 21.94
CA GLU A 77 19.69 -2.08 22.83
C GLU A 77 19.26 -1.26 24.06
N LEU A 78 18.52 -0.19 23.88
CA LEU A 78 18.10 0.71 24.95
C LEU A 78 17.12 0.07 25.93
N LEU A 79 16.29 -0.84 25.47
CA LEU A 79 15.21 -1.44 26.28
C LEU A 79 15.55 -2.84 26.81
N LYS A 80 16.72 -3.40 26.48
CA LYS A 80 17.10 -4.76 26.87
C LYS A 80 17.04 -5.06 28.38
N ASP A 81 17.33 -4.06 29.21
CA ASP A 81 17.37 -4.17 30.66
C ASP A 81 16.12 -3.63 31.37
N VAL A 82 15.11 -3.18 30.59
CA VAL A 82 13.87 -2.61 31.13
C VAL A 82 12.86 -3.74 31.38
N LYS A 83 12.56 -4.00 32.67
CA LYS A 83 11.59 -5.02 33.06
C LYS A 83 10.17 -4.67 32.61
N GLY A 84 9.45 -5.65 32.07
CA GLY A 84 8.05 -5.50 31.66
C GLY A 84 7.86 -5.01 30.25
N ILE A 85 8.94 -4.77 29.49
CA ILE A 85 8.89 -4.47 28.05
C ILE A 85 9.39 -5.67 27.26
N THR A 86 8.62 -6.10 26.31
CA THR A 86 9.02 -7.12 25.31
C THR A 86 8.85 -6.54 23.94
N LEU A 87 9.91 -6.55 23.15
CA LEU A 87 9.85 -6.13 21.75
C LEU A 87 9.36 -7.26 20.88
N HIS A 88 8.41 -6.94 19.98
CA HIS A 88 7.92 -7.91 19.01
C HIS A 88 9.00 -8.16 17.94
N GLU A 89 9.28 -9.44 17.68
CA GLU A 89 10.18 -9.84 16.60
C GLU A 89 9.40 -10.00 15.29
N ASN A 90 9.94 -9.43 14.22
CA ASN A 90 9.41 -9.68 12.89
C ASN A 90 9.73 -11.12 12.49
N PRO A 91 8.75 -11.88 12.00
CA PRO A 91 9.04 -13.15 11.37
C PRO A 91 9.97 -12.93 10.16
N SER A 92 11.01 -13.72 10.10
CA SER A 92 12.00 -13.73 9.01
C SER A 92 11.38 -14.27 7.73
#